data_b99fdf5a74e55dd90fe402c62f967bbb
#
_entry.id   b99fdf5a74e55dd90fe402c62f967bbb
#
_cell.length_a   1.000
_cell.length_b   1.000
_cell.length_c   1.000
_cell.angle_alpha   90.00
_cell.angle_beta   90.00
_cell.angle_gamma   90.00
#
_symmetry.space_group_name_H-M   'P 1'
#
loop_
_entity.id
_entity.type
_entity.pdbx_description
1 polymer ?
#
loop_
_entity_poly.entity_id
_entity_poly.type
_entity_poly.pdbx_seq_one_letter_code
_entity_poly.pdbx_strand_id
1 'polypeptide(L)'
;MLAELTSHGDPASGYLSFLNIGDLEFVPRRIFYVTGVSAGSVRGGHGHYEDKQYLICLRGSVRVTLVSKDKKITHYLKPNDYCLMDQMTWGEQEYLTGDEILLVLCSTEFNKEDYFYDVETVCGVQ
;
A
#
# COMPACT_ATOMS: atom_id res chain seq x y z
N MET A 1 9.26 0.94 -5.58
CA MET A 1 10.38 1.40 -4.74
C MET A 1 9.91 1.58 -3.31
N LEU A 2 10.70 1.13 -2.37
CA LEU A 2 10.39 1.27 -0.94
C LEU A 2 10.89 2.62 -0.44
N ALA A 3 10.06 3.32 0.32
CA ALA A 3 10.39 4.62 0.89
C ALA A 3 10.02 4.64 2.37
N GLU A 4 10.34 5.72 3.04
CA GLU A 4 10.12 5.83 4.48
C GLU A 4 9.63 7.22 4.83
N LEU A 5 8.69 7.30 5.79
CA LEU A 5 8.24 8.57 6.34
C LEU A 5 9.40 9.25 7.07
N THR A 6 9.36 10.57 7.09
CA THR A 6 10.29 11.35 7.91
C THR A 6 9.79 11.35 9.35
N SER A 7 10.69 11.08 10.31
CA SER A 7 10.32 11.02 11.72
C SER A 7 11.23 11.91 12.54
N HIS A 8 10.64 12.58 13.54
CA HIS A 8 11.34 13.40 14.52
C HIS A 8 10.83 13.07 15.91
N GLY A 9 11.73 13.00 16.87
CA GLY A 9 11.35 12.75 18.25
C GLY A 9 12.35 11.89 18.98
N ASP A 10 11.95 11.45 20.17
CA ASP A 10 12.77 10.58 21.03
C ASP A 10 11.87 9.76 21.94
N PRO A 11 12.42 8.73 22.63
CA PRO A 11 11.59 7.86 23.48
C PRO A 11 10.90 8.57 24.63
N ALA A 12 11.45 9.70 25.09
CA ALA A 12 10.87 10.41 26.24
C ALA A 12 9.67 11.27 25.83
N SER A 13 9.70 11.87 24.64
CA SER A 13 8.65 12.81 24.18
C SER A 13 7.81 12.26 23.06
N GLY A 14 8.17 11.09 22.48
CA GLY A 14 7.43 10.49 21.38
C GLY A 14 7.98 10.91 20.02
N TYR A 15 7.31 10.45 18.97
CA TYR A 15 7.76 10.66 17.59
C TYR A 15 6.64 11.26 16.75
N LEU A 16 7.01 12.21 15.90
CA LEU A 16 6.14 12.76 14.86
C LEU A 16 6.64 12.20 13.53
N SER A 17 5.76 11.56 12.76
CA SER A 17 6.11 11.02 11.46
C SER A 17 5.21 11.63 10.39
N PHE A 18 5.79 11.98 9.24
CA PHE A 18 5.02 12.63 8.19
C PHE A 18 5.60 12.35 6.81
N LEU A 19 4.80 12.65 5.80
CA LEU A 19 5.28 12.85 4.44
C LEU A 19 4.63 14.11 3.88
N ASN A 20 5.29 14.74 2.94
CA ASN A 20 4.73 15.91 2.26
C ASN A 20 3.97 15.45 1.02
N ILE A 21 2.78 16.02 0.80
CA ILE A 21 2.00 15.69 -0.38
C ILE A 21 2.79 15.98 -1.66
N GLY A 22 3.64 17.02 -1.64
CA GLY A 22 4.46 17.37 -2.80
C GLY A 22 5.47 16.30 -3.20
N ASP A 23 5.76 15.33 -2.30
CA ASP A 23 6.67 14.23 -2.61
C ASP A 23 5.95 13.04 -3.26
N LEU A 24 4.64 13.10 -3.37
CA LEU A 24 3.84 12.04 -3.97
C LEU A 24 3.60 12.32 -5.45
N GLU A 25 3.29 11.28 -6.21
CA GLU A 25 2.96 11.41 -7.63
C GLU A 25 1.60 12.04 -7.88
N PHE A 26 0.77 12.15 -6.84
CA PHE A 26 -0.59 12.68 -6.96
C PHE A 26 -1.02 13.33 -5.65
N VAL A 27 -2.04 14.18 -5.74
CA VAL A 27 -2.71 14.69 -4.55
C VAL A 27 -3.78 13.68 -4.15
N PRO A 28 -3.71 13.09 -2.94
CA PRO A 28 -4.69 12.10 -2.53
C PRO A 28 -6.12 12.65 -2.55
N ARG A 29 -7.03 11.85 -3.08
CA ARG A 29 -8.45 12.16 -3.12
C ARG A 29 -9.28 11.24 -2.23
N ARG A 30 -8.67 10.21 -1.68
CA ARG A 30 -9.31 9.27 -0.75
C ARG A 30 -8.23 8.74 0.18
N ILE A 31 -8.62 8.55 1.43
CA ILE A 31 -7.75 7.95 2.44
C ILE A 31 -8.55 6.84 3.11
N PHE A 32 -7.93 5.68 3.29
CA PHE A 32 -8.52 4.64 4.12
C PHE A 32 -7.41 3.93 4.89
N TYR A 33 -7.80 3.14 5.89
CA TYR A 33 -6.84 2.32 6.59
C TYR A 33 -7.44 0.98 6.94
N VAL A 34 -6.56 -0.01 7.15
CA VAL A 34 -6.92 -1.39 7.45
C VAL A 34 -6.34 -1.74 8.81
N THR A 35 -7.17 -2.31 9.68
CA THR A 35 -6.76 -2.76 11.01
C THR A 35 -7.43 -4.08 11.33
N GLY A 36 -6.92 -4.77 12.36
CA GLY A 36 -7.58 -5.95 12.90
C GLY A 36 -7.50 -7.20 12.04
N VAL A 37 -6.56 -7.25 11.11
CA VAL A 37 -6.37 -8.45 10.28
C VAL A 37 -5.59 -9.48 11.08
N SER A 38 -6.08 -10.71 11.13
CA SER A 38 -5.41 -11.79 11.86
C SER A 38 -4.03 -12.07 11.26
N ALA A 39 -3.08 -12.41 12.15
CA ALA A 39 -1.72 -12.72 11.72
C ALA A 39 -1.72 -13.81 10.65
N GLY A 40 -0.98 -13.58 9.58
CA GLY A 40 -0.87 -14.50 8.45
C GLY A 40 -1.98 -14.40 7.42
N SER A 41 -2.98 -13.55 7.65
CA SER A 41 -4.08 -13.39 6.68
C SER A 41 -3.67 -12.45 5.55
N VAL A 42 -4.27 -12.69 4.38
CA VAL A 42 -4.00 -11.95 3.16
C VAL A 42 -5.24 -11.16 2.76
N ARG A 43 -5.04 -9.90 2.39
CA ARG A 43 -6.08 -9.04 1.82
C ARG A 43 -5.61 -8.52 0.47
N GLY A 44 -6.54 -7.89 -0.26
CA GLY A 44 -6.26 -7.41 -1.59
C GLY A 44 -6.61 -8.45 -2.64
N GLY A 45 -5.65 -8.83 -3.46
CA GLY A 45 -5.93 -9.73 -4.58
C GLY A 45 -6.66 -9.01 -5.69
N HIS A 46 -6.31 -7.75 -5.91
CA HIS A 46 -6.95 -6.93 -6.92
C HIS A 46 -6.01 -5.81 -7.38
N GLY A 47 -6.40 -5.14 -8.43
CA GLY A 47 -5.72 -3.93 -8.89
C GLY A 47 -6.74 -2.93 -9.39
N HIS A 48 -6.25 -1.84 -9.95
CA HIS A 48 -7.06 -0.74 -10.42
C HIS A 48 -6.62 -0.32 -11.81
N TYR A 49 -7.59 0.01 -12.65
CA TYR A 49 -7.29 0.50 -14.00
C TYR A 49 -6.72 1.91 -13.96
N GLU A 50 -7.20 2.74 -13.04
CA GLU A 50 -6.83 4.16 -12.96
C GLU A 50 -6.24 4.59 -11.64
N ASP A 51 -6.75 4.06 -10.50
CA ASP A 51 -6.32 4.48 -9.19
C ASP A 51 -4.88 4.07 -8.90
N LYS A 52 -4.13 4.99 -8.30
CA LYS A 52 -2.79 4.73 -7.77
C LYS A 52 -2.88 4.83 -6.26
N GLN A 53 -2.15 4.00 -5.55
CA GLN A 53 -2.23 3.96 -4.10
C GLN A 53 -0.84 3.94 -3.47
N TYR A 54 -0.66 4.75 -2.43
CA TYR A 54 0.49 4.61 -1.55
C TYR A 54 0.05 3.79 -0.34
N LEU A 55 0.78 2.71 -0.08
CA LEU A 55 0.53 1.81 1.04
C LEU A 55 1.55 2.13 2.12
N ILE A 56 1.08 2.58 3.28
CA ILE A 56 1.93 3.05 4.37
C ILE A 56 1.70 2.18 5.59
N CYS A 57 2.74 1.49 6.06
CA CYS A 57 2.64 0.69 7.27
C CYS A 57 2.89 1.59 8.47
N LEU A 58 1.90 1.72 9.36
CA LEU A 58 2.05 2.50 10.59
C LEU A 58 2.43 1.64 11.78
N ARG A 59 2.03 0.37 11.77
CA ARG A 59 2.31 -0.57 12.85
C ARG A 59 2.39 -1.98 12.28
N GLY A 60 3.21 -2.82 12.88
CA GLY A 60 3.34 -4.22 12.50
C GLY A 60 4.22 -4.41 11.28
N SER A 61 3.94 -5.43 10.50
CA SER A 61 4.73 -5.75 9.33
C SER A 61 3.81 -6.31 8.24
N VAL A 62 3.88 -5.74 7.05
CA VAL A 62 3.03 -6.14 5.93
C VAL A 62 3.91 -6.55 4.76
N ARG A 63 3.69 -7.75 4.25
CA ARG A 63 4.35 -8.19 3.02
C ARG A 63 3.44 -7.83 1.86
N VAL A 64 3.91 -6.92 1.01
CA VAL A 64 3.16 -6.44 -0.15
C VAL A 64 3.73 -7.10 -1.40
N THR A 65 2.88 -7.77 -2.17
CA THR A 65 3.26 -8.36 -3.44
C THR A 65 2.56 -7.58 -4.55
N LEU A 66 3.34 -7.07 -5.49
CA LEU A 66 2.85 -6.24 -6.59
C LEU A 66 3.25 -6.90 -7.91
N VAL A 67 2.25 -7.13 -8.77
CA VAL A 67 2.47 -7.77 -10.07
C VAL A 67 2.02 -6.80 -11.16
N SER A 68 2.95 -6.42 -12.02
CA SER A 68 2.67 -5.60 -13.18
C SER A 68 3.08 -6.37 -14.44
N LYS A 69 2.91 -5.76 -15.61
CA LYS A 69 3.09 -6.46 -16.89
C LYS A 69 4.41 -7.23 -16.99
N ASP A 70 5.50 -6.62 -16.55
CA ASP A 70 6.82 -7.18 -16.78
C ASP A 70 7.55 -7.61 -15.51
N LYS A 71 6.94 -7.46 -14.34
CA LYS A 71 7.66 -7.79 -13.12
C LYS A 71 6.75 -8.05 -11.93
N LYS A 72 7.33 -8.76 -10.97
CA LYS A 72 6.73 -9.02 -9.67
C LYS A 72 7.71 -8.52 -8.62
N ILE A 73 7.21 -7.68 -7.71
CA ILE A 73 8.00 -7.09 -6.64
C ILE A 73 7.35 -7.44 -5.32
N THR A 74 8.17 -7.79 -4.32
CA THR A 74 7.71 -8.00 -2.96
C THR A 74 8.42 -7.01 -2.05
N HIS A 75 7.62 -6.26 -1.28
CA HIS A 75 8.13 -5.36 -0.25
C HIS A 75 7.69 -5.86 1.11
N TYR A 76 8.59 -5.76 2.09
CA TYR A 76 8.26 -6.02 3.49
C TYR A 76 8.21 -4.66 4.19
N LEU A 77 7.00 -4.15 4.41
CA LEU A 77 6.83 -2.85 5.04
C LEU A 77 6.90 -2.99 6.55
N LYS A 78 7.85 -2.29 7.15
CA LYS A 78 7.94 -2.10 8.59
C LYS A 78 7.30 -0.77 8.94
N PRO A 79 7.08 -0.46 10.24
CA PRO A 79 6.50 0.83 10.60
C PRO A 79 7.22 2.00 9.94
N ASN A 80 6.44 2.89 9.33
CA ASN A 80 6.88 4.07 8.58
C ASN A 80 7.38 3.81 7.16
N ASP A 81 7.47 2.56 6.74
CA ASP A 81 7.77 2.26 5.33
C ASP A 81 6.53 2.43 4.47
N TYR A 82 6.72 2.86 3.24
CA TYR A 82 5.63 2.91 2.28
C TYR A 82 6.11 2.61 0.86
N CYS A 83 5.17 2.20 0.02
CA CYS A 83 5.45 1.92 -1.39
C CYS A 83 4.25 2.35 -2.24
N LEU A 84 4.52 2.56 -3.52
CA LEU A 84 3.48 2.91 -4.49
C LEU A 84 2.98 1.64 -5.16
N MET A 85 1.66 1.47 -5.17
CA MET A 85 0.98 0.51 -6.01
C MET A 85 0.38 1.29 -7.17
N ASP A 86 1.04 1.20 -8.33
CA ASP A 86 0.64 1.98 -9.50
C ASP A 86 -0.65 1.42 -10.11
N GLN A 87 -1.28 2.21 -10.97
CA GLN A 87 -2.40 1.71 -11.78
C GLN A 87 -1.92 0.54 -12.62
N MET A 88 -2.85 -0.33 -13.01
CA MET A 88 -2.55 -1.54 -13.77
C MET A 88 -1.52 -2.44 -13.07
N THR A 89 -1.62 -2.48 -11.75
CA THR A 89 -0.82 -3.37 -10.90
C THR A 89 -1.77 -4.19 -10.06
N TRP A 90 -1.60 -5.51 -10.07
CA TRP A 90 -2.32 -6.39 -9.17
C TRP A 90 -1.53 -6.51 -7.89
N GLY A 91 -2.20 -6.44 -6.75
CA GLY A 91 -1.50 -6.47 -5.47
C GLY A 91 -2.25 -7.20 -4.39
N GLU A 92 -1.47 -7.74 -3.44
CA GLU A 92 -2.02 -8.32 -2.22
C GLU A 92 -1.10 -8.01 -1.06
N GLN A 93 -1.65 -8.07 0.14
CA GLN A 93 -0.91 -7.80 1.36
C GLN A 93 -1.13 -8.94 2.34
N GLU A 94 -0.04 -9.45 2.89
CA GLU A 94 -0.08 -10.40 4.00
C GLU A 94 0.30 -9.68 5.27
N TYR A 95 -0.55 -9.80 6.29
CA TYR A 95 -0.38 -9.13 7.58
C TYR A 95 0.29 -10.10 8.53
N LEU A 96 1.54 -9.83 8.90
CA LEU A 96 2.41 -10.84 9.50
C LEU A 96 2.28 -10.95 11.01
N THR A 97 1.85 -9.89 11.72
CA THR A 97 1.86 -9.87 13.19
C THR A 97 0.48 -9.82 13.83
N GLY A 98 -0.54 -9.39 13.11
CA GLY A 98 -1.90 -9.32 13.64
C GLY A 98 -2.27 -7.98 14.28
N ASP A 99 -1.32 -7.07 14.41
CA ASP A 99 -1.58 -5.74 14.99
C ASP A 99 -1.36 -4.61 13.99
N GLU A 100 -1.30 -4.95 12.71
CA GLU A 100 -0.98 -3.98 11.68
C GLU A 100 -1.99 -2.85 11.58
N ILE A 101 -1.47 -1.67 11.22
CA ILE A 101 -2.25 -0.55 10.74
C ILE A 101 -1.65 -0.17 9.39
N LEU A 102 -2.43 -0.36 8.34
CA LEU A 102 -2.01 0.00 6.98
C LEU A 102 -2.85 1.18 6.52
N LEU A 103 -2.20 2.32 6.30
CA LEU A 103 -2.84 3.54 5.80
C LEU A 103 -2.62 3.60 4.30
N VAL A 104 -3.70 3.92 3.56
CA VAL A 104 -3.64 3.95 2.10
C VAL A 104 -4.12 5.31 1.60
N LEU A 105 -3.30 5.93 0.74
CA LEU A 105 -3.62 7.19 0.08
C LEU A 105 -3.91 6.89 -1.38
N CYS A 106 -5.08 7.30 -1.87
CA CYS A 106 -5.55 6.95 -3.20
C CYS A 106 -5.64 8.19 -4.10
N SER A 107 -5.31 8.03 -5.37
CA SER A 107 -5.37 9.12 -6.34
C SER A 107 -6.78 9.44 -6.80
N THR A 108 -7.74 8.50 -6.63
CA THR A 108 -9.12 8.70 -7.04
C THR A 108 -10.06 8.42 -5.89
N GLU A 109 -11.28 8.93 -6.01
CA GLU A 109 -12.35 8.55 -5.10
C GLU A 109 -12.76 7.10 -5.39
N PHE A 110 -13.49 6.48 -4.46
CA PHE A 110 -13.90 5.09 -4.62
C PHE A 110 -14.76 4.91 -5.87
N ASN A 111 -14.41 3.91 -6.69
CA ASN A 111 -15.18 3.52 -7.86
C ASN A 111 -15.02 2.01 -8.01
N LYS A 112 -16.09 1.26 -7.70
CA LYS A 112 -16.01 -0.19 -7.75
C LYS A 112 -15.72 -0.73 -9.15
N GLU A 113 -16.03 0.04 -10.19
CA GLU A 113 -15.79 -0.39 -11.56
C GLU A 113 -14.35 -0.22 -12.00
N ASP A 114 -13.55 0.45 -11.17
CA ASP A 114 -12.12 0.61 -11.42
C ASP A 114 -11.30 -0.61 -10.99
N TYR A 115 -11.93 -1.60 -10.36
CA TYR A 115 -11.23 -2.78 -9.84
C TYR A 115 -11.12 -3.88 -10.89
N PHE A 116 -10.01 -4.61 -10.86
CA PHE A 116 -9.90 -5.90 -11.50
C PHE A 116 -9.32 -6.90 -10.50
N TYR A 117 -9.71 -8.16 -10.61
CA TYR A 117 -9.34 -9.18 -9.61
C TYR A 117 -8.43 -10.25 -10.18
N ASP A 118 -8.39 -10.40 -11.49
CA ASP A 118 -7.59 -11.44 -12.13
C ASP A 118 -6.20 -10.87 -12.45
N VAL A 119 -5.18 -11.53 -11.92
CA VAL A 119 -3.79 -11.13 -12.17
C VAL A 119 -3.45 -11.17 -13.66
N GLU A 120 -4.15 -12.00 -14.44
CA GLU A 120 -3.95 -12.07 -15.89
C GLU A 120 -4.26 -10.76 -16.59
N THR A 121 -5.05 -9.89 -15.96
CA THR A 121 -5.35 -8.57 -16.52
C THR A 121 -4.06 -7.77 -16.76
N VAL A 122 -3.09 -7.90 -15.87
CA VAL A 122 -1.81 -7.17 -15.98
C VAL A 122 -0.72 -8.00 -16.62
N CYS A 123 -0.75 -9.31 -16.45
CA CYS A 123 0.26 -10.19 -17.05
C CYS A 123 0.13 -10.27 -18.57
N GLY A 124 -1.05 -9.90 -19.07
CA GLY A 124 -1.31 -9.96 -20.50
C GLY A 124 -1.50 -11.39 -20.96
N VAL A 125 -2.76 -11.79 -21.08
CA VAL A 125 -3.05 -13.09 -21.67
C VAL A 125 -2.71 -13.01 -23.15
N GLN A 126 -1.88 -13.92 -23.57
CA GLN A 126 -1.42 -13.96 -24.96
C GLN A 126 -2.40 -14.66 -25.87
#